data_881de16965f98d95fa492b322c8b2f98
#
_entry.id   881de16965f98d95fa492b322c8b2f98
#
_cell.length_a   1.000
_cell.length_b   1.000
_cell.length_c   1.000
_cell.angle_alpha   90.00
_cell.angle_beta   90.00
_cell.angle_gamma   90.00
#
_symmetry.space_group_name_H-M   'P 1'
#
loop_
_entity.id
_entity.type
_entity.pdbx_description
1 polymer ?
#
loop_
_entity_poly.entity_id
_entity_poly.type
_entity_poly.pdbx_seq_one_letter_code
_entity_poly.pdbx_strand_id
1 'polypeptide(L)'
;VNHFHERVRAGDDPAAVLTGLAPISRDNARTPVHWDGSEKAGFTTGEPWIALAPDHGTVHAAAQAGVPGSVFEHYRSLIALRHDDDALALGTFRLLAADHPTAWVILRQWRSPEPDETGENRVEQLLLIAQCARDDLTLTGEGGLLAALAAEGLQAGQWTEAEQVLRAGDPDVQPGSGHAGLPAVLAGWDSVLLRRRA
;
A
#
# COMPACT_ATOMS: atom_id res chain seq x y z
N VAL A 1 -19.49 -2.97 25.20
CA VAL A 1 -20.50 -3.53 26.12
C VAL A 1 -21.12 -2.44 26.97
N ASN A 2 -20.33 -1.60 27.67
CA ASN A 2 -20.89 -0.56 28.56
C ASN A 2 -21.76 0.45 27.81
N HIS A 3 -21.31 0.98 26.67
CA HIS A 3 -22.05 1.95 25.87
C HIS A 3 -23.42 1.42 25.38
N PHE A 4 -23.46 0.14 24.95
CA PHE A 4 -24.73 -0.51 24.58
C PHE A 4 -25.71 -0.52 25.76
N HIS A 5 -25.28 -0.97 26.92
CA HIS A 5 -26.15 -1.04 28.11
C HIS A 5 -26.58 0.35 28.60
N GLU A 6 -25.74 1.36 28.51
CA GLU A 6 -26.07 2.74 28.85
C GLU A 6 -27.18 3.30 27.94
N ARG A 7 -27.05 3.11 26.62
CA ARG A 7 -28.04 3.56 25.65
C ARG A 7 -29.38 2.86 25.80
N VAL A 8 -29.36 1.54 25.98
CA VAL A 8 -30.59 0.76 26.19
C VAL A 8 -31.26 1.14 27.50
N ARG A 9 -30.51 1.38 28.58
CA ARG A 9 -31.07 1.90 29.84
C ARG A 9 -31.67 3.31 29.72
N ALA A 10 -31.13 4.12 28.80
CA ALA A 10 -31.64 5.45 28.49
C ALA A 10 -32.91 5.42 27.62
N GLY A 11 -33.35 4.23 27.17
CA GLY A 11 -34.57 4.03 26.41
C GLY A 11 -34.39 3.90 24.91
N ASP A 12 -33.14 3.81 24.42
CA ASP A 12 -32.88 3.58 23.01
C ASP A 12 -33.24 2.13 22.58
N ASP A 13 -33.70 1.96 21.35
CA ASP A 13 -33.98 0.67 20.78
C ASP A 13 -32.69 -0.17 20.67
N PRO A 14 -32.62 -1.36 21.28
CA PRO A 14 -31.43 -2.22 21.23
C PRO A 14 -30.94 -2.54 19.82
N ALA A 15 -31.86 -2.75 18.87
CA ALA A 15 -31.51 -3.07 17.49
C ALA A 15 -30.85 -1.88 16.78
N ALA A 16 -31.37 -0.66 16.99
CA ALA A 16 -30.80 0.56 16.46
C ALA A 16 -29.39 0.84 17.04
N VAL A 17 -29.20 0.61 18.35
CA VAL A 17 -27.90 0.77 19.00
C VAL A 17 -26.89 -0.22 18.45
N LEU A 18 -27.26 -1.51 18.27
CA LEU A 18 -26.39 -2.53 17.66
C LEU A 18 -26.01 -2.18 16.22
N THR A 19 -26.98 -1.75 15.41
CA THR A 19 -26.72 -1.32 14.03
C THR A 19 -25.73 -0.18 13.97
N GLY A 20 -25.82 0.80 14.88
CA GLY A 20 -24.88 1.91 14.96
C GLY A 20 -23.47 1.52 15.46
N LEU A 21 -23.38 0.46 16.29
CA LEU A 21 -22.10 -0.04 16.82
C LEU A 21 -21.37 -0.99 15.85
N ALA A 22 -22.10 -1.72 15.00
CA ALA A 22 -21.53 -2.73 14.12
C ALA A 22 -20.37 -2.19 13.24
N PRO A 23 -20.49 -1.03 12.56
CA PRO A 23 -19.41 -0.52 11.68
C PRO A 23 -18.13 -0.14 12.42
N ILE A 24 -18.23 0.20 13.72
CA ILE A 24 -17.11 0.66 14.54
C ILE A 24 -16.59 -0.43 15.48
N SER A 25 -17.14 -1.64 15.40
CA SER A 25 -16.70 -2.75 16.24
C SER A 25 -15.28 -3.18 15.89
N ARG A 26 -14.46 -3.38 16.93
CA ARG A 26 -13.12 -3.96 16.76
C ARG A 26 -13.15 -5.41 16.24
N ASP A 27 -14.26 -6.10 16.37
CA ASP A 27 -14.41 -7.49 15.91
C ASP A 27 -14.34 -7.59 14.38
N ASN A 28 -14.63 -6.51 13.66
CA ASN A 28 -14.44 -6.42 12.20
C ASN A 28 -12.97 -6.67 11.77
N ALA A 29 -12.01 -6.32 12.63
CA ALA A 29 -10.57 -6.55 12.39
C ALA A 29 -10.03 -7.82 13.08
N ARG A 30 -10.90 -8.65 13.67
CA ARG A 30 -10.53 -9.84 14.45
C ARG A 30 -11.19 -11.10 13.93
N THR A 31 -11.81 -11.04 12.77
CA THR A 31 -12.37 -12.23 12.11
C THR A 31 -11.28 -13.27 11.91
N PRO A 32 -11.61 -14.58 11.96
CA PRO A 32 -10.66 -15.62 11.63
C PRO A 32 -10.02 -15.42 10.27
N VAL A 33 -8.74 -15.73 10.14
CA VAL A 33 -8.05 -15.69 8.84
C VAL A 33 -8.60 -16.79 7.94
N HIS A 34 -9.02 -16.43 6.75
CA HIS A 34 -9.49 -17.36 5.75
C HIS A 34 -8.30 -17.96 4.97
N TRP A 35 -7.93 -19.20 5.29
CA TRP A 35 -6.86 -19.90 4.58
C TRP A 35 -7.33 -20.53 3.29
N ASP A 36 -8.55 -21.10 3.29
CA ASP A 36 -9.18 -21.73 2.13
C ASP A 36 -10.70 -21.49 2.11
N GLY A 37 -11.37 -21.95 1.05
CA GLY A 37 -12.81 -21.81 0.87
C GLY A 37 -13.68 -22.87 1.58
N SER A 38 -13.12 -23.67 2.50
CA SER A 38 -13.89 -24.66 3.26
C SER A 38 -14.86 -24.02 4.26
N GLU A 39 -15.79 -24.81 4.80
CA GLU A 39 -16.81 -24.35 5.76
C GLU A 39 -16.22 -23.61 6.97
N LYS A 40 -15.06 -24.01 7.45
CA LYS A 40 -14.33 -23.38 8.56
C LYS A 40 -13.12 -22.58 8.09
N ALA A 41 -13.05 -22.25 6.79
CA ALA A 41 -12.01 -21.46 6.16
C ALA A 41 -10.57 -21.96 6.43
N GLY A 42 -10.38 -23.26 6.69
CA GLY A 42 -9.09 -23.82 7.10
C GLY A 42 -8.54 -23.27 8.43
N PHE A 43 -9.32 -22.48 9.16
CA PHE A 43 -8.88 -21.80 10.38
C PHE A 43 -8.99 -22.69 11.63
N THR A 44 -10.06 -23.46 11.75
CA THR A 44 -10.35 -24.29 12.94
C THR A 44 -11.17 -25.52 12.59
N THR A 45 -11.12 -26.54 13.45
CA THR A 45 -12.01 -27.70 13.40
C THR A 45 -13.25 -27.53 14.29
N GLY A 46 -13.25 -26.54 15.19
CA GLY A 46 -14.35 -26.19 16.08
C GLY A 46 -15.17 -25.00 15.58
N GLU A 47 -16.05 -24.47 16.44
CA GLU A 47 -16.76 -23.23 16.18
C GLU A 47 -15.90 -22.04 16.57
N PRO A 48 -15.62 -21.08 15.63
CA PRO A 48 -14.91 -19.86 15.98
C PRO A 48 -15.81 -18.96 16.83
N TRP A 49 -15.25 -18.30 17.84
CA TRP A 49 -16.03 -17.41 18.72
C TRP A 49 -16.46 -16.10 18.05
N ILE A 50 -15.73 -15.67 17.02
CA ILE A 50 -16.16 -14.63 16.07
C ILE A 50 -16.48 -15.32 14.75
N ALA A 51 -17.62 -15.01 14.16
CA ALA A 51 -18.03 -15.59 12.89
C ALA A 51 -17.04 -15.29 11.76
N LEU A 52 -16.94 -16.21 10.81
CA LEU A 52 -16.23 -15.97 9.56
C LEU A 52 -16.91 -14.83 8.78
N ALA A 53 -16.15 -14.10 7.99
CA ALA A 53 -16.73 -13.12 7.06
C ALA A 53 -17.62 -13.86 6.01
N PRO A 54 -18.73 -13.24 5.55
CA PRO A 54 -19.68 -13.90 4.66
C PRO A 54 -19.09 -14.35 3.31
N ASP A 55 -18.01 -13.72 2.90
CA ASP A 55 -17.33 -13.93 1.62
C ASP A 55 -16.14 -14.93 1.71
N HIS A 56 -15.94 -15.60 2.86
CA HIS A 56 -14.82 -16.52 3.09
C HIS A 56 -14.71 -17.63 2.03
N GLY A 57 -15.82 -18.05 1.43
CA GLY A 57 -15.82 -19.04 0.35
C GLY A 57 -15.14 -18.58 -0.94
N THR A 58 -14.98 -17.27 -1.13
CA THR A 58 -14.37 -16.67 -2.34
C THR A 58 -13.15 -15.81 -2.04
N VAL A 59 -13.13 -15.17 -0.86
CA VAL A 59 -12.01 -14.31 -0.43
C VAL A 59 -11.20 -15.03 0.64
N HIS A 60 -10.16 -15.72 0.21
CA HIS A 60 -9.28 -16.49 1.09
C HIS A 60 -7.86 -16.61 0.50
N ALA A 61 -6.87 -16.96 1.34
CA ALA A 61 -5.47 -17.01 0.93
C ALA A 61 -5.21 -17.95 -0.25
N ALA A 62 -5.79 -19.17 -0.24
CA ALA A 62 -5.58 -20.14 -1.31
C ALA A 62 -6.14 -19.68 -2.67
N ALA A 63 -7.16 -18.82 -2.70
CA ALA A 63 -7.67 -18.25 -3.95
C ALA A 63 -6.79 -17.13 -4.52
N GLN A 64 -5.86 -16.61 -3.73
CA GLN A 64 -4.99 -15.48 -4.11
C GLN A 64 -3.54 -15.92 -4.36
N ALA A 65 -3.09 -16.98 -3.71
CA ALA A 65 -1.72 -17.47 -3.86
C ALA A 65 -1.45 -17.92 -5.30
N GLY A 66 -0.40 -17.36 -5.92
CA GLY A 66 -0.04 -17.61 -7.31
C GLY A 66 -0.89 -16.86 -8.34
N VAL A 67 -1.82 -16.01 -7.93
CA VAL A 67 -2.66 -15.21 -8.83
C VAL A 67 -2.06 -13.81 -8.98
N PRO A 68 -1.53 -13.46 -10.17
CA PRO A 68 -0.97 -12.13 -10.42
C PRO A 68 -1.98 -11.02 -10.11
N GLY A 69 -1.51 -9.95 -9.46
CA GLY A 69 -2.34 -8.82 -9.08
C GLY A 69 -3.24 -9.04 -7.86
N SER A 70 -3.23 -10.22 -7.25
CA SER A 70 -3.93 -10.43 -5.98
C SER A 70 -3.26 -9.67 -4.85
N VAL A 71 -4.03 -9.33 -3.81
CA VAL A 71 -3.51 -8.68 -2.59
C VAL A 71 -2.40 -9.52 -1.95
N PHE A 72 -2.56 -10.84 -1.92
CA PHE A 72 -1.56 -11.77 -1.39
C PHE A 72 -0.22 -11.66 -2.13
N GLU A 73 -0.23 -11.71 -3.48
CA GLU A 73 1.00 -11.63 -4.28
C GLU A 73 1.61 -10.22 -4.25
N HIS A 74 0.77 -9.18 -4.17
CA HIS A 74 1.26 -7.82 -3.99
C HIS A 74 2.03 -7.66 -2.67
N TYR A 75 1.49 -8.15 -1.55
CA TYR A 75 2.20 -8.14 -0.26
C TYR A 75 3.46 -9.00 -0.28
N ARG A 76 3.42 -10.18 -0.93
CA ARG A 76 4.61 -11.02 -1.10
C ARG A 76 5.73 -10.27 -1.83
N SER A 77 5.40 -9.58 -2.92
CA SER A 77 6.36 -8.77 -3.70
C SER A 77 6.91 -7.61 -2.88
N LEU A 78 6.09 -6.91 -2.11
CA LEU A 78 6.53 -5.83 -1.22
C LEU A 78 7.48 -6.32 -0.12
N ILE A 79 7.19 -7.48 0.47
CA ILE A 79 8.03 -8.07 1.53
C ILE A 79 9.39 -8.47 0.93
N ALA A 80 9.41 -9.18 -0.21
CA ALA A 80 10.63 -9.54 -0.90
C ALA A 80 11.46 -8.31 -1.26
N LEU A 81 10.84 -7.32 -1.90
CA LEU A 81 11.48 -6.08 -2.28
C LEU A 81 12.12 -5.36 -1.07
N ARG A 82 11.41 -5.32 0.06
CA ARG A 82 11.95 -4.70 1.28
C ARG A 82 13.14 -5.47 1.87
N HIS A 83 13.18 -6.79 1.71
CA HIS A 83 14.32 -7.60 2.16
C HIS A 83 15.54 -7.45 1.27
N ASP A 84 15.34 -7.26 -0.03
CA ASP A 84 16.40 -7.28 -1.04
C ASP A 84 16.91 -5.87 -1.39
N ASP A 85 16.29 -4.82 -0.84
CA ASP A 85 16.57 -3.43 -1.19
C ASP A 85 16.99 -2.60 0.04
N ASP A 86 18.28 -2.25 0.10
CA ASP A 86 18.85 -1.44 1.17
C ASP A 86 18.23 -0.04 1.26
N ALA A 87 17.83 0.55 0.16
CA ALA A 87 17.20 1.88 0.17
C ALA A 87 15.82 1.82 0.82
N LEU A 88 15.09 0.71 0.65
CA LEU A 88 13.83 0.48 1.36
C LEU A 88 14.02 0.10 2.84
N ALA A 89 15.07 -0.65 3.14
CA ALA A 89 15.32 -1.13 4.50
C ALA A 89 15.98 -0.08 5.37
N LEU A 90 17.04 0.58 4.87
CA LEU A 90 17.98 1.41 5.62
C LEU A 90 17.99 2.88 5.21
N GLY A 91 17.38 3.23 4.06
CA GLY A 91 17.39 4.58 3.53
C GLY A 91 16.67 5.58 4.44
N THR A 92 17.02 6.85 4.28
CA THR A 92 16.33 7.97 4.94
C THR A 92 14.86 8.00 4.53
N PHE A 93 14.03 8.66 5.32
CA PHE A 93 12.61 8.87 5.03
C PHE A 93 12.34 10.37 4.95
N ARG A 94 11.70 10.80 3.86
CA ARG A 94 11.22 12.16 3.70
C ARG A 94 9.83 12.16 3.09
N LEU A 95 8.86 12.68 3.82
CA LEU A 95 7.51 12.93 3.30
C LEU A 95 7.55 14.21 2.46
N LEU A 96 7.00 14.13 1.27
CA LEU A 96 6.84 15.26 0.34
C LEU A 96 5.35 15.55 0.16
N ALA A 97 5.01 16.77 -0.25
CA ALA A 97 3.62 17.20 -0.42
C ALA A 97 2.74 16.85 0.79
N ALA A 98 3.22 17.11 2.00
CA ALA A 98 2.56 16.69 3.24
C ALA A 98 1.11 17.21 3.38
N ASP A 99 0.81 18.35 2.77
CA ASP A 99 -0.53 18.97 2.78
C ASP A 99 -1.39 18.57 1.57
N HIS A 100 -0.92 17.67 0.70
CA HIS A 100 -1.72 17.23 -0.44
C HIS A 100 -2.92 16.40 0.03
N PRO A 101 -4.15 16.70 -0.42
CA PRO A 101 -5.36 16.10 0.15
C PRO A 101 -5.50 14.60 -0.13
N THR A 102 -4.88 14.09 -1.18
CA THR A 102 -5.08 12.69 -1.64
C THR A 102 -3.80 11.96 -2.01
N ALA A 103 -2.69 12.65 -2.26
CA ALA A 103 -1.43 12.01 -2.60
C ALA A 103 -0.58 11.77 -1.36
N TRP A 104 0.01 10.59 -1.27
CA TRP A 104 1.04 10.26 -0.30
C TRP A 104 2.37 10.04 -1.03
N VAL A 105 3.35 10.92 -0.78
CA VAL A 105 4.61 10.95 -1.50
C VAL A 105 5.77 10.78 -0.54
N ILE A 106 6.56 9.73 -0.76
CA ILE A 106 7.72 9.40 0.09
C ILE A 106 8.97 9.33 -0.78
N LEU A 107 9.99 10.08 -0.40
CA LEU A 107 11.34 9.95 -0.94
C LEU A 107 12.22 9.23 0.08
N ARG A 108 12.86 8.16 -0.35
CA ARG A 108 13.92 7.49 0.41
C ARG A 108 15.24 7.65 -0.32
N GLN A 109 16.32 7.79 0.44
CA GLN A 109 17.67 7.85 -0.09
C GLN A 109 18.58 6.98 0.77
N TRP A 110 19.37 6.19 0.10
CA TRP A 110 20.41 5.37 0.71
C TRP A 110 21.75 5.63 0.03
N ARG A 111 22.82 5.55 0.81
CA ARG A 111 24.21 5.64 0.34
C ARG A 111 24.93 4.40 0.84
N SER A 112 25.63 3.69 -0.05
CA SER A 112 26.43 2.55 0.35
C SER A 112 27.48 2.95 1.39
N PRO A 113 27.69 2.16 2.44
CA PRO A 113 28.72 2.45 3.44
C PRO A 113 30.15 2.32 2.87
N GLU A 114 30.30 1.49 1.84
CA GLU A 114 31.56 1.24 1.16
C GLU A 114 31.53 1.78 -0.27
N PRO A 115 32.63 2.39 -0.74
CA PRO A 115 32.74 2.81 -2.12
C PRO A 115 32.77 1.59 -3.06
N ASP A 116 32.35 1.79 -4.29
CA ASP A 116 32.46 0.84 -5.37
C ASP A 116 33.89 0.79 -5.97
N GLU A 117 34.04 0.06 -7.08
CA GLU A 117 35.34 -0.07 -7.78
C GLU A 117 35.88 1.26 -8.33
N THR A 118 35.04 2.29 -8.46
CA THR A 118 35.43 3.65 -8.88
C THR A 118 35.87 4.53 -7.71
N GLY A 119 35.70 4.06 -6.48
CA GLY A 119 35.98 4.83 -5.26
C GLY A 119 34.84 5.72 -4.81
N GLU A 120 33.66 5.60 -5.43
CA GLU A 120 32.48 6.40 -5.08
C GLU A 120 31.43 5.55 -4.32
N ASN A 121 30.74 6.19 -3.37
CA ASN A 121 29.63 5.55 -2.72
C ASN A 121 28.39 5.56 -3.61
N ARG A 122 27.83 4.39 -3.86
CA ARG A 122 26.57 4.27 -4.61
C ARG A 122 25.44 5.01 -3.88
N VAL A 123 24.74 5.89 -4.59
CA VAL A 123 23.56 6.58 -4.09
C VAL A 123 22.34 6.03 -4.81
N GLU A 124 21.37 5.58 -4.03
CA GLU A 124 20.10 5.05 -4.52
C GLU A 124 18.94 5.86 -3.95
N GLN A 125 17.99 6.22 -4.79
CA GLN A 125 16.79 6.95 -4.40
C GLN A 125 15.55 6.19 -4.84
N LEU A 126 14.57 6.13 -3.94
CA LEU A 126 13.26 5.56 -4.18
C LEU A 126 12.20 6.64 -3.97
N LEU A 127 11.31 6.78 -4.95
CA LEU A 127 10.16 7.67 -4.89
C LEU A 127 8.88 6.83 -4.94
N LEU A 128 8.15 6.80 -3.84
CA LEU A 128 6.80 6.27 -3.78
C LEU A 128 5.82 7.40 -3.98
N ILE A 129 4.87 7.22 -4.89
CA ILE A 129 3.69 8.08 -5.04
C ILE A 129 2.45 7.18 -4.96
N ALA A 130 1.57 7.45 -4.02
CA ALA A 130 0.31 6.74 -3.86
C ALA A 130 -0.86 7.72 -3.94
N GLN A 131 -1.86 7.40 -4.76
CA GLN A 131 -3.15 8.09 -4.81
C GLN A 131 -4.12 7.43 -3.83
N CYS A 132 -4.50 8.16 -2.80
CA CYS A 132 -5.36 7.69 -1.71
C CYS A 132 -6.81 8.18 -1.86
N ALA A 133 -7.29 8.33 -3.09
CA ALA A 133 -8.65 8.73 -3.40
C ALA A 133 -9.15 8.01 -4.67
N ARG A 134 -10.45 8.17 -4.95
CA ARG A 134 -11.09 7.52 -6.10
C ARG A 134 -10.75 8.18 -7.43
N ASP A 135 -10.47 9.49 -7.40
CA ASP A 135 -10.17 10.27 -8.61
C ASP A 135 -8.72 10.07 -9.04
N ASP A 136 -8.47 10.21 -10.33
CA ASP A 136 -7.13 10.13 -10.90
C ASP A 136 -6.24 11.29 -10.42
N LEU A 137 -4.95 11.01 -10.27
CA LEU A 137 -3.93 11.98 -9.88
C LEU A 137 -3.02 12.27 -11.08
N THR A 138 -3.05 13.51 -11.57
CA THR A 138 -2.10 13.96 -12.59
C THR A 138 -0.72 14.19 -11.97
N LEU A 139 0.30 13.49 -12.47
CA LEU A 139 1.66 13.58 -11.98
C LEU A 139 2.50 14.58 -12.77
N THR A 140 2.40 14.56 -14.11
CA THR A 140 3.20 15.38 -15.02
C THR A 140 2.39 16.47 -15.69
N GLY A 141 3.05 17.45 -16.30
CA GLY A 141 2.40 18.57 -17.00
C GLY A 141 2.14 19.78 -16.09
N GLU A 142 1.47 20.78 -16.66
CA GLU A 142 1.12 22.00 -15.95
C GLU A 142 0.10 21.70 -14.83
N GLY A 143 0.42 22.11 -13.61
CA GLY A 143 -0.42 21.80 -12.43
C GLY A 143 -0.31 20.37 -11.91
N GLY A 144 0.52 19.52 -12.49
CA GLY A 144 0.77 18.17 -11.99
C GLY A 144 1.52 18.15 -10.65
N LEU A 145 1.37 17.06 -9.91
CA LEU A 145 2.00 16.89 -8.58
C LEU A 145 3.50 17.19 -8.58
N LEU A 146 4.24 16.76 -9.60
CA LEU A 146 5.67 16.95 -9.68
C LEU A 146 6.11 18.41 -9.81
N ALA A 147 5.27 19.25 -10.44
CA ALA A 147 5.53 20.68 -10.49
C ALA A 147 5.47 21.30 -9.08
N ALA A 148 4.52 20.85 -8.26
CA ALA A 148 4.45 21.28 -6.86
C ALA A 148 5.64 20.78 -6.04
N LEU A 149 6.12 19.55 -6.27
CA LEU A 149 7.27 18.97 -5.58
C LEU A 149 8.62 19.60 -5.93
N ALA A 150 8.69 20.35 -7.03
CA ALA A 150 9.92 21.07 -7.41
C ALA A 150 10.35 22.09 -6.33
N ALA A 151 9.39 22.74 -5.65
CA ALA A 151 9.66 23.63 -4.53
C ALA A 151 10.30 22.90 -3.33
N GLU A 152 10.07 21.60 -3.20
CA GLU A 152 10.65 20.73 -2.18
C GLU A 152 11.96 20.06 -2.62
N GLY A 153 12.49 20.44 -3.79
CA GLY A 153 13.77 19.97 -4.32
C GLY A 153 13.70 18.69 -5.15
N LEU A 154 12.49 18.20 -5.49
CA LEU A 154 12.33 17.05 -6.37
C LEU A 154 12.27 17.53 -7.82
N GLN A 155 13.28 17.19 -8.62
CA GLN A 155 13.37 17.56 -10.03
C GLN A 155 12.70 16.46 -10.88
N ALA A 156 11.55 16.75 -11.50
CA ALA A 156 10.79 15.81 -12.30
C ALA A 156 11.63 15.13 -13.40
N GLY A 157 12.48 15.90 -14.09
CA GLY A 157 13.35 15.38 -15.16
C GLY A 157 14.33 14.29 -14.71
N GLN A 158 14.62 14.21 -13.42
CA GLN A 158 15.49 13.16 -12.88
C GLN A 158 14.77 11.79 -12.75
N TRP A 159 13.47 11.76 -12.92
CA TRP A 159 12.63 10.56 -12.77
C TRP A 159 12.02 10.08 -14.08
N THR A 160 12.29 10.76 -15.20
CA THR A 160 11.74 10.40 -16.51
C THR A 160 12.21 9.02 -17.00
N GLU A 161 13.38 8.59 -16.60
CA GLU A 161 13.97 7.29 -16.95
C GLU A 161 14.16 6.38 -15.72
N ALA A 162 13.56 6.75 -14.59
CA ALA A 162 13.63 5.93 -13.38
C ALA A 162 12.95 4.57 -13.62
N GLU A 163 13.52 3.51 -13.07
CA GLU A 163 12.92 2.18 -13.11
C GLU A 163 11.61 2.17 -12.31
N GLN A 164 10.52 1.67 -12.89
CA GLN A 164 9.33 1.31 -12.14
C GLN A 164 9.58 -0.04 -11.47
N VAL A 165 9.70 -0.02 -10.15
CA VAL A 165 10.01 -1.21 -9.35
C VAL A 165 8.76 -1.97 -8.97
N LEU A 166 7.66 -1.24 -8.75
CA LEU A 166 6.36 -1.80 -8.39
C LEU A 166 5.25 -0.81 -8.73
N ARG A 167 4.10 -1.32 -9.18
CA ARG A 167 2.88 -0.56 -9.38
C ARG A 167 1.67 -1.37 -8.89
N ALA A 168 0.85 -0.78 -8.03
CA ALA A 168 -0.29 -1.48 -7.45
C ALA A 168 -1.37 -1.83 -8.48
N GLY A 169 -1.60 -0.93 -9.46
CA GLY A 169 -2.57 -1.12 -10.53
C GLY A 169 -2.05 -1.96 -11.72
N ASP A 170 -0.79 -2.38 -11.70
CA ASP A 170 -0.18 -3.11 -12.83
C ASP A 170 0.74 -4.22 -12.30
N PRO A 171 0.28 -5.48 -12.27
CA PRO A 171 1.03 -6.60 -11.74
C PRO A 171 2.27 -6.98 -12.58
N ASP A 172 2.37 -6.52 -13.82
CA ASP A 172 3.51 -6.79 -14.70
C ASP A 172 4.71 -5.87 -14.38
N VAL A 173 4.48 -4.79 -13.64
CA VAL A 173 5.56 -3.92 -13.14
C VAL A 173 6.21 -4.56 -11.92
N GLN A 174 7.42 -5.10 -12.13
CA GLN A 174 8.26 -5.73 -11.12
C GLN A 174 9.70 -5.24 -11.27
N PRO A 175 10.58 -5.40 -10.26
CA PRO A 175 11.99 -5.08 -10.41
C PRO A 175 12.58 -5.80 -11.63
N GLY A 176 13.23 -5.03 -12.50
CA GLY A 176 13.83 -5.56 -13.72
C GLY A 176 12.88 -5.89 -14.87
N SER A 177 11.58 -5.54 -14.76
CA SER A 177 10.59 -5.78 -15.84
C SER A 177 10.81 -4.90 -17.09
N GLY A 178 11.70 -3.91 -17.00
CA GLY A 178 11.98 -2.99 -18.08
C GLY A 178 11.00 -1.81 -18.19
N HIS A 179 10.00 -1.72 -17.33
CA HIS A 179 9.16 -0.54 -17.25
C HIS A 179 9.98 0.63 -16.71
N ALA A 180 9.92 1.76 -17.38
CA ALA A 180 10.69 2.94 -17.03
C ALA A 180 9.84 4.21 -17.10
N GLY A 181 10.29 5.19 -16.34
CA GLY A 181 9.72 6.52 -16.32
C GLY A 181 8.51 6.66 -15.42
N LEU A 182 8.20 7.90 -15.18
CA LEU A 182 7.09 8.32 -14.35
C LEU A 182 5.80 8.30 -15.19
N PRO A 183 4.73 7.63 -14.75
CA PRO A 183 3.46 7.69 -15.47
C PRO A 183 2.93 9.13 -15.47
N ALA A 184 2.19 9.51 -16.50
CA ALA A 184 1.59 10.84 -16.56
C ALA A 184 0.45 11.00 -15.52
N VAL A 185 -0.24 9.90 -15.24
CA VAL A 185 -1.40 9.86 -14.35
C VAL A 185 -1.34 8.58 -13.53
N LEU A 186 -1.72 8.65 -12.25
CA LEU A 186 -2.09 7.51 -11.43
C LEU A 186 -3.61 7.44 -11.33
N ALA A 187 -4.17 6.27 -11.58
CA ALA A 187 -5.58 6.02 -11.32
C ALA A 187 -5.93 6.11 -9.84
N GLY A 188 -7.19 6.29 -9.51
CA GLY A 188 -7.64 6.26 -8.13
C GLY A 188 -7.24 4.94 -7.44
N TRP A 189 -6.71 5.03 -6.22
CA TRP A 189 -6.20 3.92 -5.40
C TRP A 189 -4.99 3.18 -5.99
N ASP A 190 -4.29 3.77 -6.95
CA ASP A 190 -3.04 3.24 -7.51
C ASP A 190 -1.81 3.83 -6.82
N SER A 191 -0.69 3.15 -6.94
CA SER A 191 0.61 3.63 -6.47
C SER A 191 1.74 3.15 -7.38
N VAL A 192 2.79 3.95 -7.46
CA VAL A 192 4.02 3.60 -8.19
C VAL A 192 5.24 3.80 -7.30
N LEU A 193 6.14 2.84 -7.31
CA LEU A 193 7.47 2.93 -6.71
C LEU A 193 8.51 3.01 -7.82
N LEU A 194 9.25 4.08 -7.81
CA LEU A 194 10.31 4.39 -8.77
C LEU A 194 11.68 4.30 -8.11
N ARG A 195 12.67 3.77 -8.82
CA ARG A 195 14.07 3.72 -8.41
C ARG A 195 14.93 4.50 -9.38
N ARG A 196 15.85 5.28 -8.84
CA ARG A 196 16.96 5.84 -9.60
C ARG A 196 18.28 5.65 -8.86
N ARG A 197 19.33 5.48 -9.62
CA ARG A 197 20.71 5.49 -9.14
C ARG A 197 21.34 6.82 -9.53
N ALA A 198 21.99 7.49 -8.59
CA ALA A 198 22.61 8.80 -8.76
C ALA A 198 24.12 8.70 -8.50
#